data_657201c1d813e04285bb375bad6b0074
#
_entry.id   657201c1d813e04285bb375bad6b0074
#
_cell.length_a   1.000
_cell.length_b   1.000
_cell.length_c   1.000
_cell.angle_alpha   90.00
_cell.angle_beta   90.00
_cell.angle_gamma   90.00
#
_symmetry.space_group_name_H-M   'P 1'
#
loop_
_entity.id
_entity.type
_entity.pdbx_description
1 polymer ?
#
loop_
_entity_poly.entity_id
_entity_poly.type
_entity_poly.pdbx_seq_one_letter_code
_entity_poly.pdbx_strand_id
1 'polypeptide(L)'
;MRSICIIFAEDNHNKMQHIDYLNLKKINSPYQQAINDAMNRVVESGWYLQGEANKQFATAYAQYIGTRFCIPCGNGLDALKLMLKGEIELERLHENDEVIVPANTYIASILAISECRLKPILVEPNPDTLQIDDQLLSQALTPRTRAVMIVHLYGRCAMTEAIADFCQANNLLLFEDNAQAHGCMFGNRKTGSIGTAAAHSFYPGKNLGALGDAGAVTTNDKELAEVIKALANYGSSRKYVFPFIGYNSRMDEVQAAVLMVKLNHLDEINEKRRQRAREYLELINNPYIMVPRYMYNNWEENVVHIFPIFCEKRDKLQSYLQQQGIGTMIHYPIPPHQQECYSCWNHLSLPITERIHQQELSLPCHQMMTSDETAYIAETINRFKL
;
A
#
# COMPACT_ATOMS: atom_id res chain seq x y z
N MET A 1 -24.71 11.40 68.42
CA MET A 1 -25.24 11.11 67.10
C MET A 1 -24.18 11.46 66.07
N ARG A 2 -23.49 10.46 65.50
CA ARG A 2 -22.48 10.66 64.44
C ARG A 2 -23.19 10.39 63.13
N SER A 3 -23.34 11.45 62.33
CA SER A 3 -23.85 11.35 60.96
C SER A 3 -22.77 10.73 60.08
N ILE A 4 -23.08 9.58 59.51
CA ILE A 4 -22.26 8.90 58.48
C ILE A 4 -22.61 9.59 57.14
N CYS A 5 -21.68 10.38 56.58
CA CYS A 5 -21.74 10.81 55.20
C CYS A 5 -21.38 9.64 54.29
N ILE A 6 -22.36 9.08 53.61
CA ILE A 6 -22.17 8.16 52.52
C ILE A 6 -21.76 9.00 51.30
N ILE A 7 -20.47 8.92 50.93
CA ILE A 7 -20.00 9.49 49.64
C ILE A 7 -20.45 8.49 48.59
N PHE A 8 -21.46 8.89 47.81
CA PHE A 8 -21.77 8.23 46.54
C PHE A 8 -20.62 8.52 45.60
N ALA A 9 -19.84 7.49 45.26
CA ALA A 9 -18.96 7.53 44.13
C ALA A 9 -19.82 7.76 42.88
N GLU A 10 -19.69 8.92 42.27
CA GLU A 10 -20.26 9.19 40.94
C GLU A 10 -19.65 8.16 39.97
N ASP A 11 -20.49 7.28 39.47
CA ASP A 11 -20.21 6.46 38.30
C ASP A 11 -19.84 7.39 37.15
N ASN A 12 -18.54 7.49 36.87
CA ASN A 12 -18.04 8.03 35.62
C ASN A 12 -18.56 7.10 34.52
N HIS A 13 -19.75 7.35 34.02
CA HIS A 13 -20.24 6.77 32.79
C HIS A 13 -19.25 7.14 31.69
N ASN A 14 -18.37 6.17 31.38
CA ASN A 14 -17.47 6.13 30.26
C ASN A 14 -18.15 6.76 29.04
N LYS A 15 -17.76 8.00 28.69
CA LYS A 15 -17.96 8.46 27.30
C LYS A 15 -17.34 7.40 26.43
N MET A 16 -18.15 6.66 25.66
CA MET A 16 -17.67 5.69 24.69
C MET A 16 -16.55 6.36 23.87
N GLN A 17 -15.32 5.87 24.04
CA GLN A 17 -14.16 6.40 23.36
C GLN A 17 -14.33 6.06 21.88
N HIS A 18 -14.46 7.09 21.03
CA HIS A 18 -14.53 6.87 19.59
C HIS A 18 -13.10 6.69 19.05
N ILE A 19 -12.83 5.54 18.45
CA ILE A 19 -11.54 5.20 17.82
C ILE A 19 -11.76 5.13 16.31
N ASP A 20 -11.28 6.14 15.59
CA ASP A 20 -11.31 6.15 14.13
C ASP A 20 -10.42 5.04 13.56
N TYR A 21 -10.83 4.44 12.44
CA TYR A 21 -9.94 3.54 11.69
C TYR A 21 -8.63 4.23 11.30
N LEU A 22 -8.72 5.48 10.85
CA LEU A 22 -7.57 6.31 10.49
C LEU A 22 -7.91 7.79 10.69
N ASN A 23 -7.19 8.48 11.56
CA ASN A 23 -7.37 9.91 11.81
C ASN A 23 -6.20 10.71 11.23
N LEU A 24 -6.35 11.20 9.99
CA LEU A 24 -5.29 11.93 9.28
C LEU A 24 -4.88 13.23 9.99
N LYS A 25 -5.81 13.89 10.69
CA LYS A 25 -5.49 15.09 11.49
C LYS A 25 -4.56 14.71 12.65
N LYS A 26 -4.90 13.65 13.41
CA LYS A 26 -4.07 13.15 14.53
C LYS A 26 -2.70 12.68 14.03
N ILE A 27 -2.65 12.00 12.87
CA ILE A 27 -1.42 11.49 12.25
C ILE A 27 -0.46 12.62 11.83
N ASN A 28 -0.98 13.70 11.28
CA ASN A 28 -0.16 14.81 10.79
C ASN A 28 0.19 15.85 11.86
N SER A 29 -0.54 15.88 13.00
CA SER A 29 -0.36 16.90 14.04
C SER A 29 1.08 17.02 14.59
N PRO A 30 1.87 15.93 14.77
CA PRO A 30 3.26 16.07 15.23
C PRO A 30 4.18 16.81 14.25
N TYR A 31 3.81 16.82 12.98
CA TYR A 31 4.60 17.39 11.88
C TYR A 31 4.03 18.72 11.38
N GLN A 32 2.94 19.21 11.97
CA GLN A 32 2.14 20.32 11.42
C GLN A 32 2.96 21.59 11.17
N GLN A 33 3.83 22.00 12.12
CA GLN A 33 4.65 23.20 11.95
C GLN A 33 5.66 23.02 10.80
N ALA A 34 6.37 21.89 10.76
CA ALA A 34 7.35 21.60 9.71
C ALA A 34 6.69 21.49 8.32
N ILE A 35 5.48 20.92 8.27
CA ILE A 35 4.68 20.84 7.04
C ILE A 35 4.28 22.25 6.59
N ASN A 36 3.76 23.08 7.48
CA ASN A 36 3.37 24.47 7.16
C ASN A 36 4.56 25.26 6.63
N ASP A 37 5.73 25.17 7.29
CA ASP A 37 6.95 25.86 6.88
C ASP A 37 7.44 25.37 5.50
N ALA A 38 7.34 24.06 5.22
CA ALA A 38 7.72 23.50 3.95
C ALA A 38 6.79 23.98 2.82
N MET A 39 5.48 24.00 3.07
CA MET A 39 4.47 24.49 2.12
C MET A 39 4.65 26.00 1.85
N ASN A 40 4.89 26.80 2.88
CA ASN A 40 5.10 28.24 2.75
C ASN A 40 6.31 28.54 1.86
N ARG A 41 7.41 27.81 2.00
CA ARG A 41 8.59 27.96 1.11
C ARG A 41 8.22 27.72 -0.36
N VAL A 42 7.36 26.73 -0.64
CA VAL A 42 6.89 26.49 -2.02
C VAL A 42 6.04 27.66 -2.52
N VAL A 43 5.12 28.17 -1.68
CA VAL A 43 4.28 29.33 -2.04
C VAL A 43 5.13 30.56 -2.32
N GLU A 44 6.08 30.86 -1.45
CA GLU A 44 7.01 32.01 -1.58
C GLU A 44 7.91 31.92 -2.83
N SER A 45 8.26 30.68 -3.25
CA SER A 45 9.10 30.48 -4.44
C SER A 45 8.37 30.82 -5.75
N GLY A 46 7.03 30.76 -5.75
CA GLY A 46 6.22 30.89 -6.98
C GLY A 46 6.40 29.75 -7.98
N TRP A 47 7.11 28.68 -7.62
CA TRP A 47 7.36 27.53 -8.50
C TRP A 47 6.62 26.30 -7.97
N TYR A 48 5.59 25.85 -8.70
CA TYR A 48 4.63 24.87 -8.16
C TYR A 48 4.70 23.47 -8.77
N LEU A 49 5.47 23.28 -9.86
CA LEU A 49 5.61 22.00 -10.56
C LEU A 49 7.06 21.77 -11.01
N GLN A 50 7.56 20.53 -10.84
CA GLN A 50 8.87 20.08 -11.32
C GLN A 50 10.04 20.97 -10.86
N GLY A 51 9.93 21.55 -9.67
CA GLY A 51 10.91 22.44 -9.07
C GLY A 51 11.87 21.74 -8.12
N GLU A 52 12.32 22.51 -7.12
CA GLU A 52 13.35 22.06 -6.18
C GLU A 52 12.84 21.00 -5.18
N ALA A 53 11.61 21.15 -4.66
CA ALA A 53 11.06 20.18 -3.71
C ALA A 53 10.89 18.79 -4.36
N ASN A 54 10.44 18.72 -5.62
CA ASN A 54 10.39 17.48 -6.37
C ASN A 54 11.76 16.83 -6.54
N LYS A 55 12.80 17.61 -6.86
CA LYS A 55 14.17 17.09 -7.04
C LYS A 55 14.72 16.55 -5.73
N GLN A 56 14.54 17.30 -4.63
CA GLN A 56 14.99 16.90 -3.30
C GLN A 56 14.29 15.63 -2.85
N PHE A 57 12.97 15.56 -2.99
CA PHE A 57 12.21 14.37 -2.66
C PHE A 57 12.63 13.18 -3.52
N ALA A 58 12.75 13.33 -4.83
CA ALA A 58 13.16 12.25 -5.73
C ALA A 58 14.54 11.69 -5.34
N THR A 59 15.50 12.57 -5.03
CA THR A 59 16.84 12.17 -4.60
C THR A 59 16.82 11.44 -3.27
N ALA A 60 16.14 12.01 -2.27
CA ALA A 60 16.05 11.45 -0.93
C ALA A 60 15.29 10.12 -0.91
N TYR A 61 14.21 10.02 -1.68
CA TYR A 61 13.42 8.80 -1.75
C TYR A 61 14.15 7.68 -2.51
N ALA A 62 14.82 8.00 -3.63
CA ALA A 62 15.69 7.04 -4.31
C ALA A 62 16.78 6.49 -3.38
N GLN A 63 17.43 7.37 -2.61
CA GLN A 63 18.42 6.98 -1.62
C GLN A 63 17.81 6.11 -0.51
N TYR A 64 16.62 6.48 0.00
CA TYR A 64 15.94 5.72 1.04
C TYR A 64 15.56 4.31 0.59
N ILE A 65 15.04 4.19 -0.63
CA ILE A 65 14.67 2.89 -1.23
C ILE A 65 15.90 2.07 -1.63
N GLY A 66 16.99 2.73 -2.03
CA GLY A 66 18.20 2.07 -2.51
C GLY A 66 18.22 1.87 -4.02
N THR A 67 17.62 2.81 -4.78
CA THR A 67 17.62 2.84 -6.25
C THR A 67 18.39 4.04 -6.78
N ARG A 68 18.76 3.99 -8.08
CA ARG A 68 19.45 5.10 -8.74
C ARG A 68 18.50 6.24 -9.12
N PHE A 69 17.25 5.91 -9.42
CA PHE A 69 16.27 6.86 -9.92
C PHE A 69 14.93 6.74 -9.17
N CYS A 70 14.33 7.89 -8.91
CA CYS A 70 12.96 8.05 -8.48
C CYS A 70 12.32 9.12 -9.35
N ILE A 71 11.19 8.83 -9.97
CA ILE A 71 10.46 9.71 -10.86
C ILE A 71 9.10 10.02 -10.20
N PRO A 72 8.94 11.21 -9.57
CA PRO A 72 7.67 11.63 -8.99
C PRO A 72 6.59 11.80 -10.06
N CYS A 73 5.36 11.38 -9.75
CA CYS A 73 4.18 11.45 -10.62
C CYS A 73 2.91 11.77 -9.82
N GLY A 74 1.78 11.87 -10.49
CA GLY A 74 0.52 12.34 -9.91
C GLY A 74 -0.08 11.44 -8.84
N ASN A 75 0.03 10.12 -8.99
CA ASN A 75 -0.55 9.15 -8.04
C ASN A 75 0.01 7.74 -8.28
N GLY A 76 -0.39 6.78 -7.44
CA GLY A 76 0.08 5.39 -7.51
C GLY A 76 -0.38 4.63 -8.75
N LEU A 77 -1.61 4.84 -9.23
CA LEU A 77 -2.11 4.21 -10.46
C LEU A 77 -1.32 4.70 -11.67
N ASP A 78 -1.05 5.99 -11.74
CA ASP A 78 -0.20 6.54 -12.79
C ASP A 78 1.24 6.01 -12.71
N ALA A 79 1.77 5.83 -11.51
CA ALA A 79 3.08 5.20 -11.33
C ALA A 79 3.13 3.80 -11.94
N LEU A 80 2.11 2.96 -11.68
CA LEU A 80 1.98 1.63 -12.29
C LEU A 80 1.88 1.69 -13.82
N LYS A 81 1.04 2.59 -14.34
CA LYS A 81 0.90 2.78 -15.80
C LYS A 81 2.18 3.29 -16.46
N LEU A 82 2.84 4.26 -15.86
CA LEU A 82 4.09 4.83 -16.36
C LEU A 82 5.21 3.79 -16.42
N MET A 83 5.30 2.91 -15.41
CA MET A 83 6.25 1.81 -15.37
C MET A 83 6.04 0.85 -16.55
N LEU A 84 4.80 0.36 -16.73
CA LEU A 84 4.44 -0.56 -17.81
C LEU A 84 4.56 0.10 -19.19
N LYS A 85 4.08 1.34 -19.31
CA LYS A 85 4.14 2.09 -20.57
C LYS A 85 5.58 2.40 -20.96
N GLY A 86 6.46 2.67 -19.99
CA GLY A 86 7.89 2.84 -20.24
C GLY A 86 8.52 1.63 -20.90
N GLU A 87 8.20 0.43 -20.43
CA GLU A 87 8.71 -0.82 -21.02
C GLU A 87 8.11 -1.09 -22.42
N ILE A 88 6.88 -0.65 -22.68
CA ILE A 88 6.28 -0.72 -24.01
C ILE A 88 7.00 0.22 -24.97
N GLU A 89 7.29 1.45 -24.58
CA GLU A 89 8.03 2.41 -25.43
C GLU A 89 9.48 1.98 -25.70
N LEU A 90 10.04 1.14 -24.81
CA LEU A 90 11.35 0.52 -25.00
C LEU A 90 11.29 -0.82 -25.76
N GLU A 91 10.13 -1.20 -26.29
CA GLU A 91 9.91 -2.44 -27.03
C GLU A 91 10.24 -3.73 -26.24
N ARG A 92 10.19 -3.65 -24.87
CA ARG A 92 10.40 -4.79 -23.97
C ARG A 92 9.10 -5.47 -23.57
N LEU A 93 7.98 -4.77 -23.69
CA LEU A 93 6.61 -5.27 -23.60
C LEU A 93 5.83 -4.87 -24.85
N HIS A 94 4.86 -5.70 -25.23
CA HIS A 94 4.01 -5.47 -26.41
C HIS A 94 2.54 -5.63 -26.05
N GLU A 95 1.66 -5.04 -26.83
CA GLU A 95 0.20 -5.20 -26.66
C GLU A 95 -0.19 -6.67 -26.63
N ASN A 96 -1.07 -7.03 -25.68
CA ASN A 96 -1.51 -8.39 -25.36
C ASN A 96 -0.48 -9.31 -24.70
N ASP A 97 0.72 -8.83 -24.34
CA ASP A 97 1.59 -9.58 -23.45
C ASP A 97 0.91 -9.79 -22.10
N GLU A 98 1.19 -10.94 -21.50
CA GLU A 98 0.57 -11.34 -20.24
C GLU A 98 1.46 -10.95 -19.06
N VAL A 99 0.81 -10.38 -18.02
CA VAL A 99 1.43 -9.99 -16.76
C VAL A 99 0.75 -10.77 -15.64
N ILE A 100 1.50 -11.64 -14.98
CA ILE A 100 1.04 -12.35 -13.79
C ILE A 100 0.91 -11.38 -12.62
N VAL A 101 -0.22 -11.42 -11.90
CA VAL A 101 -0.56 -10.49 -10.81
C VAL A 101 -1.39 -11.20 -9.74
N PRO A 102 -1.26 -10.88 -8.42
CA PRO A 102 -2.08 -11.50 -7.39
C PRO A 102 -3.56 -11.15 -7.54
N ALA A 103 -4.42 -12.14 -7.37
CA ALA A 103 -5.87 -12.00 -7.56
C ALA A 103 -6.55 -11.17 -6.46
N ASN A 104 -5.96 -11.11 -5.26
CA ASN A 104 -6.49 -10.39 -4.10
C ASN A 104 -5.97 -8.95 -3.97
N THR A 105 -5.31 -8.40 -4.99
CA THR A 105 -4.77 -7.04 -4.96
C THR A 105 -5.85 -5.96 -4.97
N TYR A 106 -5.47 -4.73 -4.63
CA TYR A 106 -6.27 -3.57 -4.96
C TYR A 106 -6.39 -3.43 -6.49
N ILE A 107 -7.56 -3.05 -6.95
CA ILE A 107 -7.89 -3.02 -8.39
C ILE A 107 -6.90 -2.20 -9.24
N ALA A 108 -6.18 -1.23 -8.65
CA ALA A 108 -5.24 -0.36 -9.36
C ALA A 108 -4.14 -1.14 -10.10
N SER A 109 -3.58 -2.21 -9.51
CA SER A 109 -2.56 -3.04 -10.16
C SER A 109 -3.10 -3.65 -11.47
N ILE A 110 -4.34 -4.13 -11.43
CA ILE A 110 -5.00 -4.76 -12.58
C ILE A 110 -5.44 -3.73 -13.61
N LEU A 111 -5.99 -2.59 -13.17
CA LEU A 111 -6.35 -1.48 -14.05
C LEU A 111 -5.13 -0.99 -14.84
N ALA A 112 -3.97 -0.83 -14.20
CA ALA A 112 -2.75 -0.38 -14.87
C ALA A 112 -2.33 -1.31 -16.01
N ILE A 113 -2.38 -2.63 -15.78
CA ILE A 113 -2.10 -3.65 -16.80
C ILE A 113 -3.09 -3.53 -17.96
N SER A 114 -4.39 -3.47 -17.66
CA SER A 114 -5.44 -3.40 -18.67
C SER A 114 -5.40 -2.10 -19.47
N GLU A 115 -5.20 -0.94 -18.83
CA GLU A 115 -5.10 0.36 -19.49
C GLU A 115 -3.86 0.46 -20.39
N CYS A 116 -2.79 -0.30 -20.09
CA CYS A 116 -1.63 -0.42 -20.96
C CYS A 116 -1.82 -1.45 -22.11
N ARG A 117 -3.04 -1.98 -22.29
CA ARG A 117 -3.38 -3.02 -23.27
C ARG A 117 -2.60 -4.32 -23.10
N LEU A 118 -2.13 -4.58 -21.90
CA LEU A 118 -1.57 -5.84 -21.46
C LEU A 118 -2.68 -6.73 -20.89
N LYS A 119 -2.40 -8.01 -20.70
CA LYS A 119 -3.37 -8.97 -20.14
C LYS A 119 -3.00 -9.35 -18.72
N PRO A 120 -3.78 -8.98 -17.70
CA PRO A 120 -3.58 -9.48 -16.35
C PRO A 120 -3.94 -10.97 -16.25
N ILE A 121 -3.02 -11.77 -15.72
CA ILE A 121 -3.20 -13.19 -15.41
C ILE A 121 -3.25 -13.31 -13.88
N LEU A 122 -4.43 -13.61 -13.36
CA LEU A 122 -4.68 -13.63 -11.92
C LEU A 122 -4.15 -14.93 -11.31
N VAL A 123 -3.37 -14.81 -10.25
CA VAL A 123 -2.86 -15.93 -9.45
C VAL A 123 -3.36 -15.78 -8.02
N GLU A 124 -3.86 -16.89 -7.45
CA GLU A 124 -4.31 -16.93 -6.06
C GLU A 124 -3.21 -16.53 -5.09
N PRO A 125 -3.54 -15.91 -3.97
CA PRO A 125 -2.59 -15.67 -2.89
C PRO A 125 -2.36 -16.93 -2.06
N ASN A 126 -1.19 -17.00 -1.44
CA ASN A 126 -0.95 -17.95 -0.36
C ASN A 126 -1.79 -17.57 0.87
N PRO A 127 -2.57 -18.49 1.45
CA PRO A 127 -3.52 -18.17 2.52
C PRO A 127 -2.86 -17.72 3.84
N ASP A 128 -1.59 -18.07 4.06
CA ASP A 128 -0.86 -17.73 5.28
C ASP A 128 -0.21 -16.36 5.19
N THR A 129 0.33 -16.00 4.02
CA THR A 129 1.03 -14.73 3.79
C THR A 129 0.14 -13.65 3.21
N LEU A 130 -0.95 -14.03 2.55
CA LEU A 130 -1.84 -13.17 1.76
C LEU A 130 -1.16 -12.50 0.55
N GLN A 131 0.06 -12.93 0.23
CA GLN A 131 0.83 -12.49 -0.94
C GLN A 131 0.63 -13.49 -2.08
N ILE A 132 1.00 -13.11 -3.31
CA ILE A 132 0.94 -14.03 -4.46
C ILE A 132 1.60 -15.39 -4.11
N ASP A 133 0.94 -16.48 -4.46
CA ASP A 133 1.48 -17.82 -4.20
C ASP A 133 2.51 -18.18 -5.28
N ASP A 134 3.79 -18.23 -4.89
CA ASP A 134 4.91 -18.53 -5.78
C ASP A 134 4.87 -19.94 -6.35
N GLN A 135 4.20 -20.89 -5.68
CA GLN A 135 4.03 -22.26 -6.15
C GLN A 135 3.05 -22.37 -7.33
N LEU A 136 2.18 -21.36 -7.51
CA LEU A 136 1.19 -21.33 -8.58
C LEU A 136 1.70 -20.64 -9.86
N LEU A 137 2.85 -19.94 -9.82
CA LEU A 137 3.36 -19.16 -10.94
C LEU A 137 3.58 -20.00 -12.21
N SER A 138 4.10 -21.21 -12.05
CA SER A 138 4.35 -22.13 -13.19
C SER A 138 3.08 -22.52 -13.93
N GLN A 139 1.94 -22.57 -13.25
CA GLN A 139 0.64 -22.88 -13.85
C GLN A 139 0.07 -21.71 -14.65
N ALA A 140 0.47 -20.48 -14.30
CA ALA A 140 0.06 -19.25 -14.95
C ALA A 140 0.95 -18.87 -16.15
N LEU A 141 2.07 -19.57 -16.33
CA LEU A 141 3.03 -19.30 -17.41
C LEU A 141 2.50 -19.75 -18.77
N THR A 142 2.54 -18.85 -19.74
CA THR A 142 2.23 -19.14 -21.16
C THR A 142 3.33 -18.59 -22.06
N PRO A 143 3.35 -18.92 -23.35
CA PRO A 143 4.29 -18.32 -24.31
C PRO A 143 4.16 -16.80 -24.46
N ARG A 144 3.06 -16.18 -23.96
CA ARG A 144 2.83 -14.74 -23.97
C ARG A 144 3.18 -14.05 -22.66
N THR A 145 3.47 -14.80 -21.61
CA THR A 145 3.88 -14.20 -20.33
C THR A 145 5.22 -13.47 -20.50
N ARG A 146 5.25 -12.20 -20.08
CA ARG A 146 6.45 -11.35 -20.18
C ARG A 146 6.84 -10.73 -18.86
N ALA A 147 5.91 -10.70 -17.89
CA ALA A 147 6.19 -10.08 -16.60
C ALA A 147 5.43 -10.73 -15.45
N VAL A 148 5.97 -10.54 -14.26
CA VAL A 148 5.30 -10.74 -12.98
C VAL A 148 5.23 -9.40 -12.29
N MET A 149 4.05 -9.01 -11.83
CA MET A 149 3.83 -7.85 -10.96
C MET A 149 3.45 -8.37 -9.57
N ILE A 150 4.40 -8.32 -8.65
CA ILE A 150 4.12 -8.61 -7.25
C ILE A 150 3.55 -7.37 -6.57
N VAL A 151 2.66 -7.59 -5.60
CA VAL A 151 2.07 -6.52 -4.80
C VAL A 151 2.43 -6.78 -3.34
N HIS A 152 3.09 -5.84 -2.70
CA HIS A 152 3.42 -5.91 -1.26
C HIS A 152 2.20 -5.54 -0.41
N LEU A 153 1.16 -6.39 -0.53
CA LEU A 153 -0.17 -6.11 0.01
C LEU A 153 -0.14 -6.05 1.55
N TYR A 154 -0.91 -5.13 2.11
CA TYR A 154 -1.01 -4.84 3.55
C TYR A 154 0.29 -4.34 4.21
N GLY A 155 1.34 -4.14 3.41
CA GLY A 155 2.65 -3.71 3.88
C GLY A 155 3.62 -4.87 4.16
N ARG A 156 3.27 -6.10 3.75
CA ARG A 156 4.16 -7.27 3.80
C ARG A 156 4.91 -7.42 2.49
N CYS A 157 6.18 -7.80 2.59
CA CYS A 157 6.98 -8.20 1.43
C CYS A 157 6.35 -9.42 0.73
N ALA A 158 6.11 -9.29 -0.58
CA ALA A 158 5.61 -10.37 -1.42
C ALA A 158 6.75 -11.14 -2.12
N MET A 159 7.97 -10.60 -2.08
CA MET A 159 9.12 -11.20 -2.76
C MET A 159 9.58 -12.46 -2.05
N THR A 160 9.90 -13.48 -2.83
CA THR A 160 10.56 -14.72 -2.40
C THR A 160 11.70 -15.06 -3.37
N GLU A 161 12.65 -15.88 -2.93
CA GLU A 161 13.70 -16.39 -3.83
C GLU A 161 13.09 -17.19 -4.99
N ALA A 162 12.00 -17.94 -4.74
CA ALA A 162 11.31 -18.70 -5.77
C ALA A 162 10.72 -17.79 -6.88
N ILE A 163 10.22 -16.60 -6.54
CA ILE A 163 9.77 -15.60 -7.54
C ILE A 163 10.97 -15.09 -8.35
N ALA A 164 12.11 -14.80 -7.69
CA ALA A 164 13.33 -14.37 -8.39
C ALA A 164 13.79 -15.41 -9.40
N ASP A 165 13.93 -16.65 -8.94
CA ASP A 165 14.36 -17.79 -9.77
C ASP A 165 13.39 -18.03 -10.93
N PHE A 166 12.07 -17.96 -10.68
CA PHE A 166 11.05 -18.11 -11.71
C PHE A 166 11.17 -17.03 -12.79
N CYS A 167 11.30 -15.77 -12.40
CA CYS A 167 11.44 -14.66 -13.35
C CYS A 167 12.75 -14.80 -14.16
N GLN A 168 13.85 -15.13 -13.50
CA GLN A 168 15.15 -15.32 -14.17
C GLN A 168 15.11 -16.50 -15.15
N ALA A 169 14.59 -17.65 -14.73
CA ALA A 169 14.53 -18.85 -15.56
C ALA A 169 13.66 -18.69 -16.82
N ASN A 170 12.66 -17.82 -16.75
CA ASN A 170 11.71 -17.58 -17.86
C ASN A 170 11.95 -16.23 -18.57
N ASN A 171 13.02 -15.50 -18.24
CA ASN A 171 13.35 -14.19 -18.80
C ASN A 171 12.17 -13.20 -18.70
N LEU A 172 11.54 -13.13 -17.53
CA LEU A 172 10.40 -12.26 -17.26
C LEU A 172 10.84 -10.97 -16.54
N LEU A 173 10.22 -9.85 -16.89
CA LEU A 173 10.34 -8.63 -16.11
C LEU A 173 9.63 -8.80 -14.74
N LEU A 174 10.24 -8.26 -13.71
CA LEU A 174 9.66 -8.25 -12.37
C LEU A 174 9.30 -6.82 -11.98
N PHE A 175 8.03 -6.56 -11.72
CA PHE A 175 7.52 -5.28 -11.25
C PHE A 175 7.02 -5.38 -9.81
N GLU A 176 7.19 -4.29 -9.07
CA GLU A 176 6.71 -4.18 -7.70
C GLU A 176 5.60 -3.12 -7.61
N ASP A 177 4.41 -3.50 -7.15
CA ASP A 177 3.45 -2.55 -6.58
C ASP A 177 3.80 -2.36 -5.09
N ASN A 178 4.53 -1.29 -4.81
CA ASN A 178 5.02 -0.95 -3.47
C ASN A 178 4.14 0.10 -2.77
N ALA A 179 2.92 0.29 -3.24
CA ALA A 179 2.00 1.33 -2.75
C ALA A 179 1.65 1.20 -1.25
N GLN A 180 1.85 0.02 -0.65
CA GLN A 180 1.53 -0.26 0.76
C GLN A 180 2.77 -0.60 1.61
N ALA A 181 3.99 -0.60 1.04
CA ALA A 181 5.14 -1.21 1.72
C ALA A 181 6.38 -0.30 1.80
N HIS A 182 6.18 1.01 2.01
CA HIS A 182 7.27 1.98 2.14
C HIS A 182 8.19 1.64 3.32
N GLY A 183 9.43 1.23 3.02
CA GLY A 183 10.42 0.83 4.03
C GLY A 183 10.37 -0.63 4.46
N CYS A 184 9.56 -1.46 3.81
CA CYS A 184 9.57 -2.90 3.97
C CYS A 184 10.87 -3.50 3.40
N MET A 185 11.34 -4.61 3.96
CA MET A 185 12.61 -5.24 3.57
C MET A 185 12.38 -6.60 2.91
N PHE A 186 13.33 -6.97 2.05
CA PHE A 186 13.59 -8.32 1.59
C PHE A 186 15.09 -8.57 1.74
N GLY A 187 15.46 -9.34 2.73
CA GLY A 187 16.86 -9.47 3.14
C GLY A 187 17.46 -8.10 3.52
N ASN A 188 18.50 -7.67 2.83
CA ASN A 188 19.16 -6.37 3.04
C ASN A 188 18.71 -5.27 2.07
N ARG A 189 17.69 -5.51 1.24
CA ARG A 189 17.16 -4.57 0.26
C ARG A 189 15.75 -4.11 0.67
N LYS A 190 15.43 -2.85 0.44
CA LYS A 190 14.04 -2.39 0.58
C LYS A 190 13.19 -2.82 -0.61
N THR A 191 11.92 -3.17 -0.35
CA THR A 191 10.92 -3.29 -1.41
C THR A 191 10.82 -1.98 -2.19
N GLY A 192 10.59 -2.07 -3.47
CA GLY A 192 10.72 -0.93 -4.38
C GLY A 192 12.10 -0.79 -5.03
N SER A 193 13.07 -1.67 -4.66
CA SER A 193 14.39 -1.74 -5.29
C SER A 193 14.76 -3.13 -5.82
N ILE A 194 13.81 -4.07 -5.77
CA ILE A 194 14.09 -5.50 -6.01
C ILE A 194 13.91 -5.83 -7.49
N GLY A 195 12.81 -5.39 -8.08
CA GLY A 195 12.44 -5.67 -9.46
C GLY A 195 13.09 -4.73 -10.49
N THR A 196 12.62 -4.82 -11.72
CA THR A 196 12.97 -3.93 -12.84
C THR A 196 12.58 -2.48 -12.53
N ALA A 197 11.38 -2.31 -12.00
CA ALA A 197 10.85 -1.04 -11.52
C ALA A 197 9.78 -1.27 -10.45
N ALA A 198 9.52 -0.24 -9.66
CA ALA A 198 8.47 -0.27 -8.65
C ALA A 198 7.62 1.00 -8.67
N ALA A 199 6.31 0.82 -8.45
CA ALA A 199 5.35 1.91 -8.32
C ALA A 199 5.03 2.18 -6.84
N HIS A 200 4.97 3.45 -6.48
CA HIS A 200 4.68 3.93 -5.13
C HIS A 200 3.47 4.85 -5.14
N SER A 201 2.64 4.74 -4.11
CA SER A 201 1.52 5.65 -3.87
C SER A 201 1.74 6.39 -2.57
N PHE A 202 1.61 7.71 -2.62
CA PHE A 202 1.66 8.55 -1.43
C PHE A 202 0.28 9.14 -1.09
N TYR A 203 -0.81 8.41 -1.42
CA TYR A 203 -2.16 8.75 -0.97
C TYR A 203 -2.15 9.04 0.54
N PRO A 204 -2.93 10.00 1.06
CA PRO A 204 -2.83 10.47 2.45
C PRO A 204 -2.86 9.39 3.53
N GLY A 205 -3.57 8.28 3.28
CA GLY A 205 -3.66 7.15 4.20
C GLY A 205 -2.45 6.21 4.21
N LYS A 206 -1.49 6.38 3.32
CA LYS A 206 -0.27 5.54 3.26
C LYS A 206 0.68 5.83 4.42
N ASN A 207 1.57 4.87 4.74
CA ASN A 207 2.57 5.05 5.80
C ASN A 207 3.42 6.31 5.55
N LEU A 208 3.79 6.54 4.30
CA LEU A 208 4.31 7.80 3.80
C LEU A 208 3.22 8.45 2.94
N GLY A 209 2.35 9.26 3.53
CA GLY A 209 1.22 9.90 2.85
C GLY A 209 1.42 11.41 2.67
N ALA A 210 1.13 11.92 1.48
CA ALA A 210 1.02 13.34 1.16
C ALA A 210 -0.26 13.97 1.74
N LEU A 211 -0.56 15.20 1.41
CA LEU A 211 -1.84 15.87 1.74
C LEU A 211 -2.83 15.87 0.55
N GLY A 212 -2.61 15.02 -0.41
CA GLY A 212 -3.41 14.82 -1.60
C GLY A 212 -2.85 13.65 -2.40
N ASP A 213 -3.15 13.58 -3.69
CA ASP A 213 -2.58 12.57 -4.56
C ASP A 213 -1.10 12.84 -4.82
N ALA A 214 -0.30 11.77 -4.78
CA ALA A 214 1.09 11.74 -5.17
C ALA A 214 1.53 10.28 -5.39
N GLY A 215 2.52 10.08 -6.24
CA GLY A 215 3.13 8.79 -6.51
C GLY A 215 4.55 8.93 -7.03
N ALA A 216 5.24 7.82 -7.22
CA ALA A 216 6.55 7.79 -7.87
C ALA A 216 6.81 6.41 -8.49
N VAL A 217 7.72 6.38 -9.46
CA VAL A 217 8.35 5.15 -9.94
C VAL A 217 9.81 5.14 -9.48
N THR A 218 10.29 4.02 -8.97
CA THR A 218 11.71 3.79 -8.67
C THR A 218 12.28 2.73 -9.60
N THR A 219 13.52 2.92 -10.05
CA THR A 219 14.23 1.96 -10.91
C THR A 219 15.75 2.19 -10.87
N ASN A 220 16.50 1.16 -11.25
CA ASN A 220 17.94 1.26 -11.50
C ASN A 220 18.28 1.41 -12.99
N ASP A 221 17.29 1.25 -13.86
CA ASP A 221 17.43 1.37 -15.31
C ASP A 221 17.33 2.86 -15.73
N LYS A 222 18.43 3.37 -16.27
CA LYS A 222 18.52 4.78 -16.70
C LYS A 222 17.61 5.08 -17.90
N GLU A 223 17.57 4.18 -18.85
CA GLU A 223 16.79 4.37 -20.07
C GLU A 223 15.30 4.39 -19.75
N LEU A 224 14.83 3.45 -18.94
CA LEU A 224 13.47 3.41 -18.42
C LEU A 224 13.12 4.69 -17.63
N ALA A 225 14.03 5.16 -16.76
CA ALA A 225 13.81 6.38 -15.99
C ALA A 225 13.64 7.62 -16.89
N GLU A 226 14.43 7.76 -17.94
CA GLU A 226 14.32 8.84 -18.92
C GLU A 226 13.00 8.80 -19.68
N VAL A 227 12.57 7.61 -20.12
CA VAL A 227 11.29 7.41 -20.81
C VAL A 227 10.12 7.71 -19.87
N ILE A 228 10.12 7.18 -18.65
CA ILE A 228 9.06 7.44 -17.66
C ILE A 228 8.95 8.94 -17.36
N LYS A 229 10.08 9.64 -17.20
CA LYS A 229 10.10 11.10 -16.97
C LYS A 229 9.46 11.86 -18.11
N ALA A 230 9.73 11.46 -19.34
CA ALA A 230 9.10 12.06 -20.53
C ALA A 230 7.60 11.75 -20.57
N LEU A 231 7.21 10.49 -20.39
CA LEU A 231 5.81 10.04 -20.39
C LEU A 231 4.97 10.78 -19.34
N ALA A 232 5.49 10.99 -18.15
CA ALA A 232 4.80 11.71 -17.06
C ALA A 232 4.54 13.19 -17.41
N ASN A 233 5.26 13.75 -18.39
CA ASN A 233 5.15 15.14 -18.81
C ASN A 233 4.80 15.23 -20.31
N TYR A 234 3.63 14.73 -20.68
CA TYR A 234 3.08 14.74 -22.07
C TYR A 234 3.94 14.00 -23.11
N GLY A 235 4.88 13.16 -22.70
CA GLY A 235 5.85 12.51 -23.60
C GLY A 235 6.99 13.43 -24.05
N SER A 236 7.23 14.52 -23.32
CA SER A 236 8.19 15.56 -23.71
C SER A 236 9.62 15.21 -23.31
N SER A 237 10.53 15.12 -24.27
CA SER A 237 11.97 14.98 -24.03
C SER A 237 12.66 16.33 -23.78
N ARG A 238 12.14 17.40 -24.38
CA ARG A 238 12.53 18.80 -24.20
C ARG A 238 11.38 19.72 -24.63
N LYS A 239 11.45 20.98 -24.23
CA LYS A 239 10.38 21.96 -24.50
C LYS A 239 9.89 21.89 -25.94
N TYR A 240 8.59 21.59 -26.15
CA TYR A 240 7.88 21.46 -27.44
C TYR A 240 8.34 20.29 -28.33
N VAL A 241 9.05 19.29 -27.79
CA VAL A 241 9.43 18.08 -28.53
C VAL A 241 8.89 16.86 -27.81
N PHE A 242 8.03 16.10 -28.46
CA PHE A 242 7.24 15.01 -27.88
C PHE A 242 7.48 13.70 -28.67
N PRO A 243 8.53 12.92 -28.30
CA PRO A 243 8.77 11.63 -28.95
C PRO A 243 7.75 10.55 -28.56
N PHE A 244 7.02 10.71 -27.44
CA PHE A 244 6.07 9.74 -26.93
C PHE A 244 4.67 10.33 -26.77
N ILE A 245 3.64 9.47 -26.79
CA ILE A 245 2.28 9.83 -26.36
C ILE A 245 2.21 9.65 -24.84
N GLY A 246 2.40 10.75 -24.12
CA GLY A 246 2.50 10.74 -22.66
C GLY A 246 1.25 11.24 -21.93
N TYR A 247 1.38 11.39 -20.64
CA TYR A 247 0.34 11.80 -19.70
C TYR A 247 0.68 13.16 -19.06
N ASN A 248 -0.31 13.78 -18.46
CA ASN A 248 -0.10 14.88 -17.52
C ASN A 248 -0.13 14.30 -16.09
N SER A 249 0.97 13.68 -15.67
CA SER A 249 1.09 13.01 -14.37
C SER A 249 2.35 13.47 -13.66
N ARG A 250 2.25 14.56 -12.93
CA ARG A 250 3.35 15.20 -12.20
C ARG A 250 2.97 15.33 -10.73
N MET A 251 3.94 15.23 -9.84
CA MET A 251 3.75 15.55 -8.43
C MET A 251 3.84 17.06 -8.23
N ASP A 252 2.88 17.63 -7.50
CA ASP A 252 2.94 19.04 -7.10
C ASP A 252 4.10 19.29 -6.12
N GLU A 253 4.75 20.47 -6.22
CA GLU A 253 5.84 20.86 -5.30
C GLU A 253 5.40 20.84 -3.84
N VAL A 254 4.16 21.20 -3.56
CA VAL A 254 3.60 21.19 -2.21
C VAL A 254 3.59 19.77 -1.63
N GLN A 255 3.19 18.79 -2.43
CA GLN A 255 3.16 17.39 -1.99
C GLN A 255 4.58 16.84 -1.78
N ALA A 256 5.51 17.17 -2.67
CA ALA A 256 6.92 16.79 -2.51
C ALA A 256 7.54 17.38 -1.24
N ALA A 257 7.25 18.65 -0.95
CA ALA A 257 7.73 19.33 0.26
C ALA A 257 7.17 18.67 1.55
N VAL A 258 5.88 18.31 1.56
CA VAL A 258 5.25 17.57 2.67
C VAL A 258 5.88 16.20 2.85
N LEU A 259 6.06 15.46 1.76
CA LEU A 259 6.67 14.12 1.77
C LEU A 259 8.11 14.14 2.28
N MET A 260 8.89 15.17 1.97
CA MET A 260 10.24 15.36 2.52
C MET A 260 10.25 15.47 4.05
N VAL A 261 9.31 16.21 4.63
CA VAL A 261 9.17 16.29 6.10
C VAL A 261 8.89 14.90 6.68
N LYS A 262 7.94 14.18 6.11
CA LYS A 262 7.48 12.88 6.65
C LYS A 262 8.45 11.73 6.39
N LEU A 263 9.22 11.78 5.31
CA LEU A 263 10.20 10.75 4.96
C LEU A 263 11.26 10.56 6.07
N ASN A 264 11.68 11.65 6.72
CA ASN A 264 12.63 11.61 7.82
C ASN A 264 12.14 10.86 9.06
N HIS A 265 10.82 10.59 9.14
CA HIS A 265 10.17 9.91 10.25
C HIS A 265 9.60 8.54 9.88
N LEU A 266 9.79 8.10 8.63
CA LEU A 266 9.09 6.92 8.11
C LEU A 266 9.44 5.62 8.87
N ASP A 267 10.70 5.43 9.24
CA ASP A 267 11.11 4.23 9.98
C ASP A 267 10.51 4.22 11.40
N GLU A 268 10.43 5.38 12.06
CA GLU A 268 9.75 5.52 13.34
C GLU A 268 8.23 5.27 13.22
N ILE A 269 7.61 5.79 12.16
CA ILE A 269 6.20 5.56 11.84
C ILE A 269 5.93 4.06 11.70
N ASN A 270 6.75 3.37 10.92
CA ASN A 270 6.63 1.94 10.70
C ASN A 270 6.82 1.13 11.99
N GLU A 271 7.79 1.50 12.84
CA GLU A 271 8.01 0.80 14.10
C GLU A 271 6.84 0.98 15.08
N LYS A 272 6.25 2.15 15.17
CA LYS A 272 5.03 2.37 15.97
C LYS A 272 3.85 1.52 15.48
N ARG A 273 3.69 1.34 14.16
CA ARG A 273 2.68 0.44 13.59
C ARG A 273 2.97 -1.02 13.93
N ARG A 274 4.22 -1.46 13.81
CA ARG A 274 4.64 -2.81 14.22
C ARG A 274 4.36 -3.07 15.70
N GLN A 275 4.59 -2.07 16.56
CA GLN A 275 4.29 -2.19 18.00
C GLN A 275 2.79 -2.42 18.24
N ARG A 276 1.89 -1.69 17.58
CA ARG A 276 0.44 -1.93 17.68
C ARG A 276 0.05 -3.31 17.18
N ALA A 277 0.67 -3.76 16.10
CA ALA A 277 0.44 -5.10 15.56
C ALA A 277 0.89 -6.21 16.54
N ARG A 278 2.05 -6.06 17.20
CA ARG A 278 2.50 -7.02 18.24
C ARG A 278 1.49 -7.11 19.37
N GLU A 279 0.98 -5.98 19.85
CA GLU A 279 -0.04 -5.95 20.90
C GLU A 279 -1.32 -6.67 20.46
N TYR A 280 -1.81 -6.47 19.23
CA TYR A 280 -2.95 -7.21 18.71
C TYR A 280 -2.69 -8.72 18.66
N LEU A 281 -1.50 -9.15 18.22
CA LEU A 281 -1.12 -10.56 18.15
C LEU A 281 -1.08 -11.22 19.54
N GLU A 282 -0.75 -10.47 20.58
CA GLU A 282 -0.73 -10.97 21.97
C GLU A 282 -2.12 -11.00 22.59
N LEU A 283 -2.92 -9.94 22.34
CA LEU A 283 -4.17 -9.71 23.05
C LEU A 283 -5.39 -10.36 22.43
N ILE A 284 -5.43 -10.51 21.07
CA ILE A 284 -6.59 -11.10 20.40
C ILE A 284 -6.57 -12.63 20.59
N ASN A 285 -7.60 -13.12 21.29
CA ASN A 285 -7.81 -14.54 21.60
C ASN A 285 -9.30 -14.88 21.54
N ASN A 286 -9.90 -14.78 20.35
CA ASN A 286 -11.30 -15.13 20.10
C ASN A 286 -11.35 -16.28 19.09
N PRO A 287 -12.02 -17.42 19.39
CA PRO A 287 -12.05 -18.59 18.50
C PRO A 287 -12.77 -18.35 17.17
N TYR A 288 -13.55 -17.29 17.05
CA TYR A 288 -14.25 -16.90 15.82
C TYR A 288 -13.47 -15.93 14.93
N ILE A 289 -12.27 -15.51 15.40
CA ILE A 289 -11.44 -14.52 14.73
C ILE A 289 -10.10 -15.16 14.36
N MET A 290 -9.83 -15.25 13.07
CA MET A 290 -8.52 -15.66 12.59
C MET A 290 -7.63 -14.41 12.39
N VAL A 291 -6.49 -14.39 13.08
CA VAL A 291 -5.43 -13.40 12.86
C VAL A 291 -4.33 -14.09 12.04
N PRO A 292 -3.92 -13.54 10.89
CA PRO A 292 -2.94 -14.18 10.02
C PRO A 292 -1.52 -14.05 10.60
N ARG A 293 -1.24 -14.81 11.66
CA ARG A 293 0.00 -14.70 12.46
C ARG A 293 1.26 -14.91 11.65
N TYR A 294 1.19 -15.75 10.61
CA TYR A 294 2.32 -16.01 9.73
C TYR A 294 2.77 -14.78 8.93
N MET A 295 1.86 -13.82 8.65
CA MET A 295 2.23 -12.53 8.06
C MET A 295 3.28 -11.75 8.86
N TYR A 296 3.42 -12.04 10.15
CA TYR A 296 4.23 -11.28 11.10
C TYR A 296 5.42 -12.08 11.65
N ASN A 297 5.77 -13.18 11.02
CA ASN A 297 6.91 -14.01 11.44
C ASN A 297 8.27 -13.31 11.26
N ASN A 298 8.35 -12.34 10.34
CA ASN A 298 9.50 -11.47 10.16
C ASN A 298 9.06 -10.00 10.12
N TRP A 299 9.43 -9.23 11.14
CA TRP A 299 9.01 -7.82 11.28
C TRP A 299 9.72 -6.87 10.31
N GLU A 300 10.86 -7.21 9.79
CA GLU A 300 11.54 -6.41 8.77
C GLU A 300 10.80 -6.48 7.44
N GLU A 301 10.17 -7.62 7.15
CA GLU A 301 9.36 -7.86 5.96
C GLU A 301 7.92 -7.34 6.07
N ASN A 302 7.60 -6.53 7.10
CA ASN A 302 6.26 -5.99 7.26
C ASN A 302 6.28 -4.59 7.90
N VAL A 303 5.67 -3.62 7.23
CA VAL A 303 5.51 -2.24 7.73
C VAL A 303 4.09 -1.98 8.26
N VAL A 304 3.26 -3.00 8.31
CA VAL A 304 1.90 -2.96 8.85
C VAL A 304 1.10 -1.76 8.33
N HIS A 305 0.97 -1.67 7.02
CA HIS A 305 0.08 -0.67 6.42
C HIS A 305 -1.37 -0.92 6.82
N ILE A 306 -1.78 -2.18 6.79
CA ILE A 306 -3.09 -2.67 7.24
C ILE A 306 -2.87 -3.83 8.19
N PHE A 307 -3.68 -3.92 9.25
CA PHE A 307 -3.75 -5.07 10.13
C PHE A 307 -5.07 -5.81 9.89
N PRO A 308 -5.10 -6.86 9.04
CA PRO A 308 -6.31 -7.61 8.72
C PRO A 308 -6.58 -8.67 9.79
N ILE A 309 -7.86 -8.90 10.06
CA ILE A 309 -8.39 -10.07 10.76
C ILE A 309 -9.47 -10.71 9.88
N PHE A 310 -9.81 -11.96 10.14
CA PHE A 310 -10.81 -12.69 9.35
C PHE A 310 -11.89 -13.26 10.26
N CYS A 311 -13.14 -13.10 9.81
CA CYS A 311 -14.33 -13.61 10.49
C CYS A 311 -15.36 -14.10 9.47
N GLU A 312 -15.90 -15.31 9.63
CA GLU A 312 -16.96 -15.83 8.75
C GLU A 312 -18.20 -14.92 8.75
N LYS A 313 -18.47 -14.24 9.85
CA LYS A 313 -19.57 -13.27 9.99
C LYS A 313 -19.01 -11.84 10.07
N ARG A 314 -18.12 -11.49 9.13
CA ARG A 314 -17.41 -10.21 9.05
C ARG A 314 -18.32 -9.00 9.24
N ASP A 315 -19.46 -8.94 8.56
CA ASP A 315 -20.35 -7.79 8.64
C ASP A 315 -21.04 -7.67 10.01
N LYS A 316 -21.30 -8.80 10.69
CA LYS A 316 -21.79 -8.83 12.06
C LYS A 316 -20.73 -8.31 13.03
N LEU A 317 -19.47 -8.73 12.85
CA LEU A 317 -18.34 -8.24 13.63
C LEU A 317 -18.15 -6.74 13.41
N GLN A 318 -18.16 -6.27 12.17
CA GLN A 318 -18.03 -4.85 11.84
C GLN A 318 -19.10 -4.00 12.53
N SER A 319 -20.37 -4.42 12.44
CA SER A 319 -21.49 -3.73 13.08
C SER A 319 -21.36 -3.71 14.60
N TYR A 320 -20.89 -4.81 15.20
CA TYR A 320 -20.65 -4.91 16.64
C TYR A 320 -19.54 -3.94 17.08
N LEU A 321 -18.40 -3.90 16.38
CA LEU A 321 -17.29 -2.99 16.68
C LEU A 321 -17.71 -1.53 16.54
N GLN A 322 -18.48 -1.20 15.50
CA GLN A 322 -19.03 0.14 15.30
C GLN A 322 -19.92 0.58 16.47
N GLN A 323 -20.76 -0.32 17.00
CA GLN A 323 -21.60 -0.03 18.18
C GLN A 323 -20.76 0.22 19.45
N GLN A 324 -19.55 -0.31 19.50
CA GLN A 324 -18.58 -0.08 20.58
C GLN A 324 -17.66 1.13 20.31
N GLY A 325 -17.97 1.96 19.30
CA GLY A 325 -17.18 3.14 18.96
C GLY A 325 -15.89 2.87 18.20
N ILE A 326 -15.70 1.66 17.67
CA ILE A 326 -14.48 1.25 16.95
C ILE A 326 -14.74 1.30 15.43
N GLY A 327 -14.04 2.19 14.74
CA GLY A 327 -14.04 2.28 13.28
C GLY A 327 -13.20 1.17 12.66
N THR A 328 -13.71 0.53 11.62
CA THR A 328 -13.00 -0.52 10.86
C THR A 328 -13.20 -0.30 9.36
N MET A 329 -12.37 -0.93 8.54
CA MET A 329 -12.51 -0.92 7.07
C MET A 329 -12.39 -2.33 6.49
N ILE A 330 -12.77 -2.48 5.23
CA ILE A 330 -12.65 -3.74 4.47
C ILE A 330 -11.71 -3.49 3.29
N HIS A 331 -10.65 -4.27 3.18
CA HIS A 331 -9.68 -4.18 2.09
C HIS A 331 -9.52 -5.55 1.40
N TYR A 332 -10.42 -5.92 0.41
CA TYR A 332 -11.46 -5.07 -0.18
C TYR A 332 -12.79 -5.86 -0.23
N PRO A 333 -13.98 -5.23 -0.35
CA PRO A 333 -15.25 -5.96 -0.23
C PRO A 333 -15.55 -6.88 -1.41
N ILE A 334 -15.07 -6.55 -2.62
CA ILE A 334 -15.30 -7.30 -3.86
C ILE A 334 -13.95 -7.56 -4.53
N PRO A 335 -13.61 -8.82 -4.83
CA PRO A 335 -12.35 -9.14 -5.50
C PRO A 335 -12.35 -8.65 -6.95
N PRO A 336 -11.16 -8.35 -7.53
CA PRO A 336 -11.06 -7.79 -8.86
C PRO A 336 -11.79 -8.56 -9.96
N HIS A 337 -11.76 -9.91 -9.95
CA HIS A 337 -12.40 -10.74 -10.96
C HIS A 337 -13.94 -10.76 -10.86
N GLN A 338 -14.51 -10.27 -9.76
CA GLN A 338 -15.95 -10.13 -9.57
C GLN A 338 -16.43 -8.69 -9.73
N GLN A 339 -15.55 -7.77 -10.09
CA GLN A 339 -15.93 -6.38 -10.37
C GLN A 339 -16.69 -6.31 -11.71
N GLU A 340 -17.67 -5.43 -11.78
CA GLU A 340 -18.52 -5.27 -12.97
C GLU A 340 -17.71 -4.92 -14.23
N CYS A 341 -16.66 -4.10 -14.09
CA CYS A 341 -15.77 -3.75 -15.19
C CYS A 341 -14.94 -4.92 -15.72
N TYR A 342 -14.85 -6.02 -14.98
CA TYR A 342 -14.18 -7.26 -15.35
C TYR A 342 -15.16 -8.45 -15.47
N SER A 343 -16.40 -8.19 -15.88
CA SER A 343 -17.44 -9.22 -16.06
C SER A 343 -17.02 -10.37 -16.99
N CYS A 344 -16.05 -10.15 -17.87
CA CYS A 344 -15.43 -11.21 -18.68
C CYS A 344 -14.74 -12.30 -17.84
N TRP A 345 -14.44 -12.06 -16.56
CA TRP A 345 -13.84 -13.01 -15.62
C TRP A 345 -14.83 -13.70 -14.70
N ASN A 346 -16.15 -13.49 -14.87
CA ASN A 346 -17.17 -14.13 -14.03
C ASN A 346 -17.15 -15.67 -14.10
N HIS A 347 -16.45 -16.25 -15.07
CA HIS A 347 -16.22 -17.69 -15.19
C HIS A 347 -15.07 -18.21 -14.31
N LEU A 348 -14.22 -17.32 -13.77
CA LEU A 348 -13.11 -17.70 -12.92
C LEU A 348 -13.63 -18.07 -11.52
N SER A 349 -13.02 -19.09 -10.93
CA SER A 349 -13.19 -19.47 -9.54
C SER A 349 -11.85 -19.33 -8.84
N LEU A 350 -11.78 -18.40 -7.88
CA LEU A 350 -10.59 -18.07 -7.10
C LEU A 350 -10.94 -18.15 -5.61
N PRO A 351 -11.11 -19.38 -5.08
CA PRO A 351 -11.74 -19.60 -3.77
C PRO A 351 -10.96 -18.99 -2.58
N ILE A 352 -9.63 -18.91 -2.65
CA ILE A 352 -8.84 -18.28 -1.59
C ILE A 352 -9.06 -16.77 -1.61
N THR A 353 -8.95 -16.15 -2.78
CA THR A 353 -9.23 -14.72 -2.99
C THR A 353 -10.65 -14.37 -2.53
N GLU A 354 -11.66 -15.12 -2.99
CA GLU A 354 -13.06 -14.88 -2.66
C GLU A 354 -13.31 -14.96 -1.15
N ARG A 355 -12.73 -15.97 -0.48
CA ARG A 355 -12.81 -16.10 0.98
C ARG A 355 -12.15 -14.94 1.72
N ILE A 356 -10.96 -14.48 1.25
CA ILE A 356 -10.27 -13.31 1.83
C ILE A 356 -11.20 -12.10 1.77
N HIS A 357 -11.74 -11.78 0.60
CA HIS A 357 -12.61 -10.60 0.41
C HIS A 357 -13.94 -10.70 1.19
N GLN A 358 -14.45 -11.91 1.40
CA GLN A 358 -15.66 -12.14 2.18
C GLN A 358 -15.44 -11.96 3.70
N GLN A 359 -14.26 -12.35 4.22
CA GLN A 359 -14.02 -12.50 5.65
C GLN A 359 -13.13 -11.42 6.23
N GLU A 360 -12.34 -10.71 5.42
CA GLU A 360 -11.38 -9.71 5.87
C GLU A 360 -12.07 -8.50 6.52
N LEU A 361 -11.53 -8.08 7.67
CA LEU A 361 -11.83 -6.83 8.35
C LEU A 361 -10.54 -6.21 8.86
N SER A 362 -10.28 -4.98 8.47
CA SER A 362 -9.08 -4.23 8.87
C SER A 362 -9.31 -3.46 10.16
N LEU A 363 -8.45 -3.69 11.15
CA LEU A 363 -8.46 -2.96 12.41
C LEU A 363 -7.68 -1.64 12.32
N PRO A 364 -8.01 -0.64 13.17
CA PRO A 364 -7.16 0.53 13.33
C PRO A 364 -5.75 0.11 13.69
N CYS A 365 -4.76 0.54 12.91
CA CYS A 365 -3.35 0.26 13.17
C CYS A 365 -2.50 1.39 12.60
N HIS A 366 -2.29 2.45 13.39
CA HIS A 366 -1.50 3.60 12.96
C HIS A 366 -0.62 4.15 14.08
N GLN A 367 0.41 4.92 13.73
CA GLN A 367 1.47 5.39 14.62
C GLN A 367 1.01 6.28 15.79
N MET A 368 -0.23 6.79 15.74
CA MET A 368 -0.78 7.67 16.79
C MET A 368 -1.74 6.96 17.74
N MET A 369 -1.89 5.63 17.59
CA MET A 369 -2.66 4.83 18.55
C MET A 369 -1.87 4.63 19.84
N THR A 370 -2.59 4.60 20.95
CA THR A 370 -2.06 4.22 22.27
C THR A 370 -2.20 2.72 22.52
N SER A 371 -1.46 2.18 23.49
CA SER A 371 -1.62 0.79 23.93
C SER A 371 -3.00 0.55 24.53
N ASP A 372 -3.58 1.55 25.23
CA ASP A 372 -4.92 1.46 25.80
C ASP A 372 -5.99 1.35 24.69
N GLU A 373 -5.87 2.12 23.61
CA GLU A 373 -6.76 2.02 22.44
C GLU A 373 -6.66 0.61 21.82
N THR A 374 -5.43 0.07 21.67
CA THR A 374 -5.21 -1.29 21.14
C THR A 374 -5.79 -2.36 22.06
N ALA A 375 -5.57 -2.25 23.36
CA ALA A 375 -6.12 -3.16 24.36
C ALA A 375 -7.66 -3.14 24.38
N TYR A 376 -8.28 -1.98 24.34
CA TYR A 376 -9.73 -1.84 24.27
C TYR A 376 -10.33 -2.52 23.03
N ILE A 377 -9.70 -2.34 21.85
CA ILE A 377 -10.14 -3.00 20.61
C ILE A 377 -10.03 -4.51 20.75
N ALA A 378 -8.88 -5.03 21.23
CA ALA A 378 -8.65 -6.45 21.42
C ALA A 378 -9.63 -7.08 22.42
N GLU A 379 -9.87 -6.45 23.57
CA GLU A 379 -10.86 -6.90 24.56
C GLU A 379 -12.28 -6.92 23.98
N THR A 380 -12.63 -5.90 23.20
CA THR A 380 -13.93 -5.84 22.53
C THR A 380 -14.09 -6.98 21.53
N ILE A 381 -13.06 -7.25 20.71
CA ILE A 381 -13.04 -8.39 19.80
C ILE A 381 -13.18 -9.71 20.57
N ASN A 382 -12.50 -9.86 21.72
CA ASN A 382 -12.55 -11.08 22.52
C ASN A 382 -13.93 -11.35 23.14
N ARG A 383 -14.76 -10.33 23.31
CA ARG A 383 -16.16 -10.46 23.80
C ARG A 383 -17.17 -10.77 22.69
N PHE A 384 -16.78 -10.63 21.41
CA PHE A 384 -17.66 -10.92 20.28
C PHE A 384 -18.04 -12.40 20.23
N LYS A 385 -19.33 -12.68 19.94
CA LYS A 385 -19.90 -14.03 19.76
C LYS A 385 -20.70 -14.08 18.44
N LEU A 386 -20.64 -15.20 17.75
CA LEU A 386 -21.40 -15.46 16.52
C LEU A 386 -22.92 -15.53 16.74
#